data_cff9524b4aaeb84844255a4dde52aa42
#
_entry.id   cff9524b4aaeb84844255a4dde52aa42
#
_cell.length_a   1.000
_cell.length_b   1.000
_cell.length_c   1.000
_cell.angle_alpha   90.00
_cell.angle_beta   90.00
_cell.angle_gamma   90.00
#
_symmetry.space_group_name_H-M   'P 1'
#
loop_
_entity.id
_entity.type
_entity.pdbx_description
1 polymer ?
#
loop_
_entity_poly.entity_id
_entity_poly.type
_entity_poly.pdbx_seq_one_letter_code
_entity_poly.pdbx_strand_id
1 'polypeptide(L)'
;AKQYVAEIAALSDPDFNFANYDNDGPDNIPNSGDDDGYVDGIIVVYSGCGAEWGEGNDNLWPHMSSLGSYEYETNDVGANGSNIIVSSYAVCPELAGGGDCYTDIIRPMGVYAHEFGHILGLPDLYDRDASDGNSDGIGEWCLMASGSWLGWAGETPAHMSSWCKIQMGWVDPITITNDQTNVSIPQLATTPTVYKVWEDDYY
;
A
#
# COMPACT_ATOMS: atom_id res chain seq x y z
N ALA A 1 -3.67 9.59 14.44
CA ALA A 1 -4.26 9.07 13.20
C ALA A 1 -5.46 8.16 13.49
N LYS A 2 -5.33 7.08 14.28
CA LYS A 2 -6.36 6.03 14.46
C LYS A 2 -7.74 6.57 14.85
N GLN A 3 -7.82 7.37 15.91
CA GLN A 3 -9.10 7.97 16.34
C GLN A 3 -9.71 8.82 15.22
N TYR A 4 -8.92 9.63 14.54
CA TYR A 4 -9.34 10.47 13.44
C TYR A 4 -9.95 9.65 12.28
N VAL A 5 -9.30 8.54 11.92
CA VAL A 5 -9.79 7.64 10.87
C VAL A 5 -11.08 6.93 11.29
N ALA A 6 -11.18 6.49 12.54
CA ALA A 6 -12.41 5.89 13.06
C ALA A 6 -13.58 6.88 13.07
N GLU A 7 -13.34 8.15 13.42
CA GLU A 7 -14.36 9.21 13.34
C GLU A 7 -14.80 9.47 11.90
N ILE A 8 -13.87 9.44 10.92
CA ILE A 8 -14.21 9.58 9.49
C ILE A 8 -15.06 8.41 9.04
N ALA A 9 -14.68 7.17 9.37
CA ALA A 9 -15.46 5.98 9.05
C ALA A 9 -16.91 6.11 9.60
N ALA A 10 -17.04 6.50 10.87
CA ALA A 10 -18.36 6.71 11.48
C ALA A 10 -19.19 7.83 10.83
N LEU A 11 -18.56 8.90 10.38
CA LEU A 11 -19.23 9.99 9.67
C LEU A 11 -19.66 9.59 8.25
N SER A 12 -18.93 8.68 7.62
CA SER A 12 -19.21 8.20 6.26
C SER A 12 -20.25 7.09 6.22
N ASP A 13 -20.42 6.34 7.30
CA ASP A 13 -21.25 5.14 7.38
C ASP A 13 -22.73 5.36 6.92
N PRO A 14 -23.40 6.50 7.18
CA PRO A 14 -24.73 6.74 6.66
C PRO A 14 -24.83 6.86 5.13
N ASP A 15 -23.71 7.19 4.46
CA ASP A 15 -23.65 7.49 3.03
C ASP A 15 -23.01 6.38 2.20
N PHE A 16 -22.31 5.41 2.86
CA PHE A 16 -21.59 4.33 2.22
C PHE A 16 -22.08 2.97 2.70
N ASN A 17 -22.20 2.02 1.82
CA ASN A 17 -22.36 0.62 2.18
C ASN A 17 -20.98 -0.04 2.16
N PHE A 18 -20.37 -0.20 3.33
CA PHE A 18 -19.04 -0.77 3.50
C PHE A 18 -18.95 -2.25 3.11
N ALA A 19 -20.06 -2.98 3.11
CA ALA A 19 -20.10 -4.35 2.65
C ALA A 19 -19.73 -4.54 1.17
N ASN A 20 -19.78 -3.48 0.38
CA ASN A 20 -19.31 -3.52 -1.01
C ASN A 20 -17.78 -3.49 -1.15
N TYR A 21 -17.06 -3.34 -0.05
CA TYR A 21 -15.59 -3.20 0.02
C TYR A 21 -14.95 -4.27 0.91
N ASP A 22 -15.62 -5.38 1.11
CA ASP A 22 -15.18 -6.63 1.70
C ASP A 22 -15.17 -7.66 0.57
N ASN A 23 -14.00 -7.91 -0.05
CA ASN A 23 -13.88 -8.71 -1.28
C ASN A 23 -12.52 -9.43 -1.34
N ASP A 24 -12.11 -10.06 -0.26
CA ASP A 24 -10.84 -10.78 -0.18
C ASP A 24 -10.97 -12.28 -0.48
N GLY A 25 -12.17 -12.75 -0.77
CA GLY A 25 -12.45 -14.12 -1.18
C GLY A 25 -12.06 -14.44 -2.64
N PRO A 26 -11.90 -15.74 -2.97
CA PRO A 26 -11.49 -16.17 -4.30
C PRO A 26 -12.55 -16.01 -5.39
N ASP A 27 -13.82 -15.78 -5.03
CA ASP A 27 -14.90 -15.63 -6.01
C ASP A 27 -15.00 -14.22 -6.61
N ASN A 28 -14.32 -13.24 -6.04
CA ASN A 28 -14.32 -11.81 -6.39
C ASN A 28 -15.73 -11.19 -6.35
N ILE A 29 -16.57 -11.63 -5.43
CA ILE A 29 -17.91 -11.11 -5.19
C ILE A 29 -17.94 -10.46 -3.82
N PRO A 30 -17.98 -9.12 -3.73
CA PRO A 30 -17.99 -8.43 -2.44
C PRO A 30 -19.09 -8.93 -1.51
N ASN A 31 -18.77 -9.03 -0.24
CA ASN A 31 -19.69 -9.48 0.80
C ASN A 31 -20.32 -10.85 0.50
N SER A 32 -19.49 -11.79 0.11
CA SER A 32 -19.89 -13.20 -0.11
C SER A 32 -19.55 -14.08 1.11
N GLY A 33 -19.75 -15.39 0.99
CA GLY A 33 -19.54 -16.31 2.11
C GLY A 33 -18.09 -16.68 2.38
N ASP A 34 -17.14 -16.23 1.54
CA ASP A 34 -15.70 -16.45 1.62
C ASP A 34 -14.90 -15.19 2.01
N ASP A 35 -15.59 -14.06 2.19
CA ASP A 35 -15.03 -12.81 2.71
C ASP A 35 -14.96 -12.81 4.24
N ASP A 36 -14.07 -12.00 4.83
CA ASP A 36 -13.73 -12.07 6.24
C ASP A 36 -14.56 -11.14 7.15
N GLY A 37 -15.35 -10.25 6.58
CA GLY A 37 -16.19 -9.29 7.30
C GLY A 37 -15.48 -7.99 7.65
N TYR A 38 -14.32 -7.74 7.04
CA TYR A 38 -13.57 -6.50 7.15
C TYR A 38 -13.54 -5.77 5.81
N VAL A 39 -13.54 -4.45 5.86
CA VAL A 39 -13.23 -3.65 4.67
C VAL A 39 -11.78 -3.90 4.28
N ASP A 40 -11.50 -4.24 3.00
CA ASP A 40 -10.15 -4.50 2.48
C ASP A 40 -9.16 -3.40 2.85
N GLY A 41 -9.62 -2.15 2.87
CA GLY A 41 -8.87 -1.00 3.34
C GLY A 41 -9.48 0.32 2.90
N ILE A 42 -9.20 1.36 3.67
CA ILE A 42 -9.60 2.72 3.35
C ILE A 42 -8.39 3.63 3.20
N ILE A 43 -8.45 4.58 2.28
CA ILE A 43 -7.47 5.66 2.17
C ILE A 43 -8.14 6.96 2.58
N VAL A 44 -7.64 7.56 3.64
CA VAL A 44 -8.09 8.87 4.12
C VAL A 44 -7.13 9.94 3.63
N VAL A 45 -7.65 10.85 2.82
CA VAL A 45 -6.91 12.02 2.36
C VAL A 45 -7.18 13.17 3.32
N TYR A 46 -6.13 13.62 4.03
CA TYR A 46 -6.25 14.76 4.92
C TYR A 46 -5.79 16.05 4.26
N SER A 47 -6.40 17.16 4.66
CA SER A 47 -6.09 18.48 4.14
C SER A 47 -4.68 18.93 4.50
N GLY A 48 -3.99 19.56 3.56
CA GLY A 48 -2.64 20.07 3.72
C GLY A 48 -1.55 19.11 3.29
N CYS A 49 -0.31 19.38 3.72
CA CYS A 49 0.87 18.58 3.37
C CYS A 49 1.24 17.59 4.49
N GLY A 50 2.02 16.57 4.13
CA GLY A 50 2.49 15.56 5.06
C GLY A 50 3.76 15.98 5.81
N ALA A 51 4.01 15.31 6.94
CA ALA A 51 5.20 15.54 7.77
C ALA A 51 6.51 15.07 7.11
N GLU A 52 6.45 14.28 6.05
CA GLU A 52 7.60 13.74 5.33
C GLU A 52 8.44 14.78 4.58
N TRP A 53 7.95 16.01 4.50
CA TRP A 53 8.63 17.10 3.81
C TRP A 53 9.50 17.98 4.71
N GLY A 54 9.55 17.74 6.00
CA GLY A 54 10.42 18.51 6.88
C GLY A 54 10.03 18.52 8.34
N GLU A 55 10.96 18.96 9.16
CA GLU A 55 10.83 18.99 10.61
C GLU A 55 9.88 20.09 11.09
N GLY A 56 9.24 19.85 12.20
CA GLY A 56 8.58 20.87 13.02
C GLY A 56 7.09 21.03 12.82
N ASN A 57 6.43 20.07 12.19
CA ASN A 57 5.00 20.16 11.93
C ASN A 57 4.20 19.19 12.79
N ASP A 58 3.07 19.66 13.22
CA ASP A 58 2.00 18.84 13.79
C ASP A 58 1.25 18.05 12.69
N ASN A 59 1.82 17.95 11.50
CA ASN A 59 1.24 17.22 10.36
C ASN A 59 1.36 15.71 10.55
N LEU A 60 0.42 14.99 9.96
CA LEU A 60 0.48 13.53 9.92
C LEU A 60 1.56 13.07 8.92
N TRP A 61 2.30 12.04 9.31
CA TRP A 61 3.13 11.28 8.39
C TRP A 61 2.25 10.35 7.56
N PRO A 62 2.37 10.31 6.22
CA PRO A 62 1.66 9.30 5.43
C PRO A 62 2.05 7.90 5.90
N HIS A 63 1.09 7.06 6.13
CA HIS A 63 1.35 5.69 6.57
C HIS A 63 0.11 4.81 6.42
N MET A 64 0.33 3.50 6.26
CA MET A 64 -0.66 2.46 6.46
C MET A 64 -0.57 1.92 7.88
N SER A 65 -1.71 1.59 8.47
CA SER A 65 -1.81 0.92 9.77
C SER A 65 -3.18 0.26 9.94
N SER A 66 -3.37 -0.44 11.07
CA SER A 66 -4.69 -0.89 11.50
C SER A 66 -5.20 -0.05 12.67
N LEU A 67 -6.52 0.06 12.79
CA LEU A 67 -7.17 0.79 13.87
C LEU A 67 -6.95 0.13 15.23
N GLY A 68 -6.90 -1.20 15.31
CA GLY A 68 -6.70 -1.96 16.53
C GLY A 68 -7.85 -1.70 17.52
N SER A 69 -7.58 -1.11 18.69
CA SER A 69 -8.64 -0.79 19.68
C SER A 69 -9.62 0.31 19.25
N TYR A 70 -9.42 0.92 18.08
CA TYR A 70 -10.30 1.93 17.46
C TYR A 70 -11.06 1.37 16.26
N GLU A 71 -11.06 0.05 16.04
CA GLU A 71 -11.87 -0.57 15.00
C GLU A 71 -13.30 -0.05 15.03
N TYR A 72 -13.84 0.23 13.85
CA TYR A 72 -15.17 0.77 13.72
C TYR A 72 -16.11 -0.29 13.14
N GLU A 73 -17.11 -0.68 13.91
CA GLU A 73 -18.20 -1.56 13.50
C GLU A 73 -19.26 -0.72 12.78
N THR A 74 -19.47 -0.98 11.50
CA THR A 74 -20.42 -0.26 10.65
C THR A 74 -21.87 -0.70 10.90
N ASN A 75 -22.82 -0.03 10.27
CA ASN A 75 -24.23 -0.47 10.29
C ASN A 75 -24.55 -1.47 9.15
N ASP A 76 -23.58 -1.80 8.31
CA ASP A 76 -23.73 -2.71 7.17
C ASP A 76 -23.52 -4.15 7.58
N VAL A 77 -24.40 -5.02 7.14
CA VAL A 77 -24.37 -6.45 7.52
C VAL A 77 -23.56 -7.25 6.50
N GLY A 78 -22.55 -7.94 6.97
CA GLY A 78 -21.73 -8.88 6.21
C GLY A 78 -22.47 -10.19 5.89
N ALA A 79 -21.96 -10.96 4.95
CA ALA A 79 -22.52 -12.25 4.55
C ALA A 79 -22.59 -13.26 5.70
N ASN A 80 -21.72 -13.14 6.69
CA ASN A 80 -21.71 -13.94 7.91
C ASN A 80 -22.80 -13.55 8.94
N GLY A 81 -23.57 -12.48 8.66
CA GLY A 81 -24.61 -11.95 9.53
C GLY A 81 -24.12 -11.02 10.65
N SER A 82 -22.82 -10.72 10.72
CA SER A 82 -22.24 -9.71 11.58
C SER A 82 -22.10 -8.40 10.84
N ASN A 83 -21.91 -7.28 11.56
CA ASN A 83 -21.61 -6.01 10.92
C ASN A 83 -20.17 -6.01 10.36
N ILE A 84 -20.00 -5.32 9.25
CA ILE A 84 -18.68 -5.11 8.62
C ILE A 84 -17.82 -4.21 9.50
N ILE A 85 -16.53 -4.51 9.57
CA ILE A 85 -15.56 -3.79 10.41
C ILE A 85 -14.57 -3.02 9.53
N VAL A 86 -14.35 -1.75 9.85
CA VAL A 86 -13.24 -0.96 9.31
C VAL A 86 -12.04 -1.09 10.24
N SER A 87 -10.93 -1.61 9.74
CA SER A 87 -9.68 -1.78 10.49
C SER A 87 -8.46 -1.29 9.73
N SER A 88 -8.21 -1.80 8.52
CA SER A 88 -7.07 -1.40 7.67
C SER A 88 -7.25 -0.02 7.09
N TYR A 89 -6.23 0.85 7.22
CA TYR A 89 -6.29 2.18 6.66
C TYR A 89 -4.93 2.71 6.21
N ALA A 90 -4.94 3.59 5.21
CA ALA A 90 -3.83 4.48 4.93
C ALA A 90 -4.27 5.94 5.10
N VAL A 91 -3.36 6.80 5.54
CA VAL A 91 -3.55 8.26 5.56
C VAL A 91 -2.54 8.92 4.66
N CYS A 92 -3.00 9.80 3.78
CA CYS A 92 -2.16 10.50 2.81
C CYS A 92 -2.50 12.00 2.78
N PRO A 93 -1.51 12.89 2.54
CA PRO A 93 -1.76 14.33 2.46
C PRO A 93 -2.39 14.71 1.11
N GLU A 94 -3.26 15.72 1.14
CA GLU A 94 -3.81 16.31 -0.08
C GLU A 94 -2.75 17.04 -0.92
N LEU A 95 -1.80 17.71 -0.25
CA LEU A 95 -0.82 18.57 -0.91
C LEU A 95 0.60 18.01 -0.82
N ALA A 96 1.38 18.28 -1.86
CA ALA A 96 2.82 18.10 -1.86
C ALA A 96 3.50 19.40 -1.44
N GLY A 97 4.62 19.32 -0.71
CA GLY A 97 5.43 20.46 -0.36
C GLY A 97 5.93 20.47 1.08
N GLY A 98 6.81 21.41 1.34
CA GLY A 98 7.53 21.49 2.61
C GLY A 98 6.70 21.92 3.80
N GLY A 99 7.36 21.99 4.94
CA GLY A 99 6.83 22.12 6.28
C GLY A 99 5.75 23.14 6.56
N ASP A 100 5.68 24.18 5.78
CA ASP A 100 4.70 25.25 5.97
C ASP A 100 3.49 25.16 5.01
N CYS A 101 3.40 24.08 4.21
CA CYS A 101 2.30 23.84 3.26
C CYS A 101 2.03 25.02 2.30
N TYR A 102 3.06 25.72 1.86
CA TYR A 102 2.93 26.88 0.95
C TYR A 102 2.72 26.53 -0.50
N THR A 103 2.22 25.33 -0.81
CA THR A 103 2.03 24.89 -2.18
C THR A 103 0.59 24.55 -2.43
N ASP A 104 0.09 24.93 -3.59
CA ASP A 104 -1.22 24.56 -4.11
C ASP A 104 -1.13 23.28 -4.97
N ILE A 105 -0.02 22.54 -4.87
CA ILE A 105 0.23 21.38 -5.72
C ILE A 105 -0.37 20.15 -5.04
N ILE A 106 -1.31 19.53 -5.72
CA ILE A 106 -1.88 18.24 -5.28
C ILE A 106 -0.76 17.20 -5.19
N ARG A 107 -0.77 16.44 -4.11
CA ARG A 107 0.19 15.36 -3.88
C ARG A 107 0.16 14.36 -5.04
N PRO A 108 1.30 14.10 -5.72
CA PRO A 108 1.40 13.05 -6.71
C PRO A 108 1.15 11.66 -6.15
N MET A 109 0.79 10.73 -7.04
CA MET A 109 0.27 9.42 -6.68
C MET A 109 1.25 8.46 -6.01
N GLY A 110 2.55 8.72 -6.06
CA GLY A 110 3.56 7.75 -5.61
C GLY A 110 3.42 7.32 -4.16
N VAL A 111 3.15 8.27 -3.26
CA VAL A 111 2.90 7.96 -1.83
C VAL A 111 1.59 7.19 -1.65
N TYR A 112 0.52 7.60 -2.32
CA TYR A 112 -0.75 6.87 -2.24
C TYR A 112 -0.61 5.41 -2.70
N ALA A 113 0.10 5.19 -3.80
CA ALA A 113 0.34 3.87 -4.35
C ALA A 113 1.24 3.02 -3.43
N HIS A 114 2.21 3.64 -2.73
CA HIS A 114 3.06 2.98 -1.74
C HIS A 114 2.22 2.53 -0.54
N GLU A 115 1.45 3.42 0.08
CA GLU A 115 0.60 3.09 1.22
C GLU A 115 -0.49 2.07 0.86
N PHE A 116 -1.01 2.13 -0.36
CA PHE A 116 -1.92 1.11 -0.86
C PHE A 116 -1.23 -0.25 -1.04
N GLY A 117 0.04 -0.26 -1.44
CA GLY A 117 0.86 -1.48 -1.46
C GLY A 117 0.96 -2.16 -0.10
N HIS A 118 0.98 -1.39 1.00
CA HIS A 118 0.92 -1.93 2.36
C HIS A 118 -0.45 -2.51 2.69
N ILE A 119 -1.54 -1.90 2.25
CA ILE A 119 -2.90 -2.46 2.39
C ILE A 119 -2.97 -3.82 1.69
N LEU A 120 -2.33 -3.96 0.54
CA LEU A 120 -2.21 -5.25 -0.16
C LEU A 120 -1.26 -6.26 0.53
N GLY A 121 -0.65 -5.91 1.65
CA GLY A 121 0.22 -6.80 2.44
C GLY A 121 1.71 -6.76 2.09
N LEU A 122 2.15 -5.84 1.23
CA LEU A 122 3.56 -5.68 0.89
C LEU A 122 4.31 -4.90 1.97
N PRO A 123 5.53 -5.31 2.36
CA PRO A 123 6.37 -4.55 3.30
C PRO A 123 7.13 -3.43 2.60
N ASP A 124 7.69 -2.52 3.43
CA ASP A 124 8.78 -1.65 2.97
C ASP A 124 9.98 -2.46 2.50
N LEU A 125 10.57 -2.06 1.39
CA LEU A 125 11.77 -2.66 0.81
C LEU A 125 12.98 -1.71 0.83
N TYR A 126 12.91 -0.65 1.63
CA TYR A 126 14.05 0.17 2.05
C TYR A 126 14.51 -0.22 3.44
N ASP A 127 15.74 0.14 3.78
CA ASP A 127 16.30 -0.13 5.10
C ASP A 127 15.60 0.68 6.19
N ARG A 128 15.02 -0.02 7.15
CA ARG A 128 14.34 0.59 8.32
C ARG A 128 15.16 0.49 9.60
N ASP A 129 16.29 -0.21 9.56
CA ASP A 129 17.14 -0.44 10.71
C ASP A 129 18.56 0.09 10.45
N ALA A 130 18.79 1.32 10.82
CA ALA A 130 20.12 1.94 10.68
C ALA A 130 21.17 1.40 11.68
N SER A 131 20.86 0.39 12.51
CA SER A 131 21.77 -0.13 13.52
C SER A 131 22.89 -1.02 12.97
N ASP A 132 22.70 -1.60 11.80
CA ASP A 132 23.66 -2.48 11.11
C ASP A 132 24.35 -1.81 9.92
N GLY A 133 24.09 -0.54 9.68
CA GLY A 133 24.59 0.29 8.59
C GLY A 133 23.46 0.99 7.85
N ASN A 134 23.79 1.74 6.82
CA ASN A 134 22.80 2.37 5.97
C ASN A 134 22.75 1.65 4.62
N SER A 135 21.57 1.24 4.21
CA SER A 135 21.30 0.64 2.91
C SER A 135 20.09 1.31 2.27
N ASP A 136 20.05 1.44 0.97
CA ASP A 136 18.86 1.90 0.25
C ASP A 136 17.83 0.77 0.05
N GLY A 137 18.14 -0.46 0.53
CA GLY A 137 17.36 -1.64 0.21
C GLY A 137 17.31 -1.86 -1.30
N ILE A 138 16.10 -2.00 -1.87
CA ILE A 138 15.93 -2.05 -3.34
C ILE A 138 15.97 -0.65 -3.98
N GLY A 139 15.97 0.43 -3.19
CA GLY A 139 16.11 1.81 -3.64
C GLY A 139 15.01 2.24 -4.61
N GLU A 140 15.42 2.95 -5.67
CA GLU A 140 14.50 3.52 -6.66
C GLU A 140 13.87 2.47 -7.62
N TRP A 141 14.23 1.20 -7.49
CA TRP A 141 13.76 0.14 -8.39
C TRP A 141 12.39 -0.44 -8.01
N CYS A 142 11.80 0.01 -6.91
CA CYS A 142 10.50 -0.49 -6.47
C CYS A 142 9.64 0.60 -5.84
N LEU A 143 8.34 0.53 -6.12
CA LEU A 143 7.32 1.37 -5.48
C LEU A 143 7.34 1.24 -3.95
N MET A 144 7.62 0.03 -3.42
CA MET A 144 7.69 -0.23 -1.98
C MET A 144 9.02 0.21 -1.33
N ALA A 145 9.79 1.05 -2.00
CA ALA A 145 11.00 1.70 -1.51
C ALA A 145 11.06 3.13 -2.06
N SER A 146 12.26 3.70 -2.21
CA SER A 146 12.47 5.08 -2.70
C SER A 146 11.88 5.33 -4.09
N GLY A 147 11.56 4.27 -4.84
CA GLY A 147 10.89 4.38 -6.13
C GLY A 147 9.51 5.03 -6.10
N SER A 148 8.86 5.10 -4.93
CA SER A 148 7.62 5.87 -4.75
C SER A 148 7.78 7.37 -4.94
N TRP A 149 9.02 7.89 -4.82
CA TRP A 149 9.35 9.31 -4.91
C TRP A 149 9.87 9.77 -6.27
N LEU A 150 9.97 8.86 -7.26
CA LEU A 150 10.52 9.20 -8.56
C LEU A 150 9.70 10.26 -9.30
N GLY A 151 10.39 11.06 -10.10
CA GLY A 151 9.87 12.31 -10.63
C GLY A 151 9.85 13.40 -9.55
N TRP A 152 9.01 14.40 -9.74
CA TRP A 152 8.79 15.37 -8.68
C TRP A 152 7.82 14.80 -7.64
N ALA A 153 8.30 14.56 -6.43
CA ALA A 153 7.46 14.13 -5.29
C ALA A 153 6.61 12.85 -5.53
N GLY A 154 7.04 11.95 -6.41
CA GLY A 154 6.30 10.74 -6.76
C GLY A 154 5.36 10.89 -7.96
N GLU A 155 5.63 11.85 -8.85
CA GLU A 155 4.85 12.05 -10.10
C GLU A 155 4.98 10.88 -11.07
N THR A 156 6.14 10.23 -11.09
CA THR A 156 6.43 9.08 -11.95
C THR A 156 7.00 7.92 -11.15
N PRO A 157 6.23 7.33 -10.23
CA PRO A 157 6.74 6.29 -9.34
C PRO A 157 7.21 5.07 -10.12
N ALA A 158 8.15 4.33 -9.54
CA ALA A 158 8.60 3.05 -10.07
C ALA A 158 7.46 2.01 -10.03
N HIS A 159 7.54 1.03 -10.93
CA HIS A 159 6.72 -0.17 -10.81
C HIS A 159 7.08 -0.97 -9.55
N MET A 160 6.15 -1.80 -9.10
CA MET A 160 6.46 -2.84 -8.13
C MET A 160 7.51 -3.79 -8.68
N SER A 161 8.46 -4.20 -7.82
CA SER A 161 9.51 -5.17 -8.18
C SER A 161 8.93 -6.53 -8.56
N SER A 162 9.76 -7.38 -9.18
CA SER A 162 9.41 -8.77 -9.48
C SER A 162 8.97 -9.52 -8.24
N TRP A 163 9.67 -9.31 -7.12
CA TRP A 163 9.34 -9.92 -5.84
C TRP A 163 7.94 -9.54 -5.35
N CYS A 164 7.62 -8.24 -5.35
CA CYS A 164 6.27 -7.77 -4.98
C CYS A 164 5.18 -8.41 -5.83
N LYS A 165 5.39 -8.47 -7.16
CA LYS A 165 4.41 -9.07 -8.08
C LYS A 165 4.23 -10.57 -7.87
N ILE A 166 5.28 -11.29 -7.49
CA ILE A 166 5.20 -12.71 -7.12
C ILE A 166 4.42 -12.85 -5.81
N GLN A 167 4.72 -12.05 -4.78
CA GLN A 167 4.03 -12.09 -3.49
C GLN A 167 2.52 -11.84 -3.65
N MET A 168 2.15 -10.95 -4.57
CA MET A 168 0.76 -10.64 -4.89
C MET A 168 0.09 -11.66 -5.81
N GLY A 169 0.80 -12.69 -6.26
CA GLY A 169 0.25 -13.66 -7.23
C GLY A 169 -0.06 -13.06 -8.61
N TRP A 170 0.49 -11.89 -8.92
CA TRP A 170 0.25 -11.24 -10.23
C TRP A 170 1.10 -11.83 -11.34
N VAL A 171 2.18 -12.51 -11.00
CA VAL A 171 3.04 -13.21 -11.94
C VAL A 171 3.54 -14.52 -11.35
N ASP A 172 3.61 -15.56 -12.17
CA ASP A 172 4.27 -16.83 -11.84
C ASP A 172 5.71 -16.79 -12.34
N PRO A 173 6.73 -16.98 -11.47
CA PRO A 173 8.11 -16.94 -11.90
C PRO A 173 8.49 -18.21 -12.67
N ILE A 174 9.31 -18.04 -13.71
CA ILE A 174 9.97 -19.15 -14.42
C ILE A 174 11.20 -19.52 -13.61
N THR A 175 11.19 -20.70 -12.97
CA THR A 175 12.35 -21.18 -12.18
C THR A 175 13.44 -21.68 -13.12
N ILE A 176 14.65 -21.15 -12.97
CA ILE A 176 15.85 -21.57 -13.68
C ILE A 176 16.59 -22.60 -12.83
N THR A 177 16.56 -23.86 -13.26
CA THR A 177 17.16 -24.99 -12.53
C THR A 177 18.51 -25.41 -13.08
N ASN A 178 18.92 -24.92 -14.25
CA ASN A 178 20.17 -25.24 -14.91
C ASN A 178 20.85 -23.99 -15.42
N ASP A 179 22.18 -24.08 -15.67
CA ASP A 179 22.94 -22.99 -16.28
C ASP A 179 22.31 -22.56 -17.60
N GLN A 180 22.02 -21.27 -17.72
CA GLN A 180 21.46 -20.65 -18.91
C GLN A 180 22.43 -19.60 -19.45
N THR A 181 22.50 -19.47 -20.77
CA THR A 181 23.29 -18.43 -21.44
C THR A 181 22.38 -17.59 -22.34
N ASN A 182 22.66 -16.31 -22.42
CA ASN A 182 21.92 -15.38 -23.28
C ASN A 182 20.40 -15.32 -23.02
N VAL A 183 19.98 -15.44 -21.76
CA VAL A 183 18.56 -15.27 -21.38
C VAL A 183 18.16 -13.81 -21.57
N SER A 184 17.11 -13.59 -22.36
CA SER A 184 16.53 -12.27 -22.51
C SER A 184 15.62 -11.99 -21.32
N ILE A 185 15.88 -10.90 -20.57
CA ILE A 185 15.04 -10.44 -19.47
C ILE A 185 14.26 -9.24 -19.97
N PRO A 186 12.97 -9.39 -20.29
CA PRO A 186 12.16 -8.30 -20.77
C PRO A 186 11.81 -7.32 -19.65
N GLN A 187 11.41 -6.11 -20.04
CA GLN A 187 10.96 -5.11 -19.08
C GLN A 187 9.66 -5.56 -18.40
N LEU A 188 9.67 -5.63 -17.06
CA LEU A 188 8.54 -6.10 -16.25
C LEU A 188 7.27 -5.25 -16.40
N ALA A 189 7.41 -3.96 -16.73
CA ALA A 189 6.27 -3.07 -16.98
C ALA A 189 5.44 -3.45 -18.22
N THR A 190 6.05 -4.16 -19.17
CA THR A 190 5.41 -4.49 -20.46
C THR A 190 5.11 -5.98 -20.64
N THR A 191 5.74 -6.83 -19.83
CA THR A 191 5.56 -8.29 -19.91
C THR A 191 5.56 -8.90 -18.51
N PRO A 192 4.69 -9.88 -18.21
CA PRO A 192 4.64 -10.55 -16.92
C PRO A 192 5.72 -11.65 -16.80
N THR A 193 6.89 -11.50 -17.45
CA THR A 193 7.94 -12.50 -17.44
C THR A 193 8.94 -12.22 -16.33
N VAL A 194 9.02 -13.10 -15.35
CA VAL A 194 9.93 -13.04 -14.22
C VAL A 194 10.69 -14.37 -14.11
N TYR A 195 11.98 -14.30 -13.80
CA TYR A 195 12.81 -15.48 -13.57
C TYR A 195 13.20 -15.59 -12.09
N LYS A 196 13.06 -16.80 -11.53
CA LYS A 196 13.58 -17.19 -10.22
C LYS A 196 14.82 -18.07 -10.43
N VAL A 197 15.96 -17.69 -9.86
CA VAL A 197 17.25 -18.32 -10.12
C VAL A 197 17.61 -19.36 -9.06
N TRP A 198 16.97 -19.33 -7.87
CA TRP A 198 17.18 -20.29 -6.80
C TRP A 198 15.85 -20.93 -6.40
N GLU A 199 15.88 -22.24 -6.12
CA GLU A 199 14.69 -22.98 -5.69
C GLU A 199 14.42 -22.82 -4.20
N ASP A 200 15.47 -22.61 -3.40
CA ASP A 200 15.36 -22.52 -1.95
C ASP A 200 15.10 -21.08 -1.51
N ASP A 201 14.07 -20.89 -0.70
CA ASP A 201 13.69 -19.59 -0.11
C ASP A 201 14.67 -19.16 1.01
N TYR A 202 15.97 -19.25 0.76
CA TYR A 202 16.97 -18.69 1.65
C TYR A 202 17.15 -17.19 1.35
N TYR A 203 16.49 -16.40 2.17
CA TYR A 203 16.76 -14.98 2.37
C TYR A 203 17.34 -14.77 3.77
#